data_b5591cde5ee920a77be5aba17ce03a4f
#
_entry.id   b5591cde5ee920a77be5aba17ce03a4f
#
_cell.length_a   1.000
_cell.length_b   1.000
_cell.length_c   1.000
_cell.angle_alpha   90.00
_cell.angle_beta   90.00
_cell.angle_gamma   90.00
#
_symmetry.space_group_name_H-M   'P 1'
#
loop_
_entity.id
_entity.type
_entity.pdbx_description
1 polymer ?
#
loop_
_entity_poly.entity_id
_entity_poly.type
_entity_poly.pdbx_seq_one_letter_code
_entity_poly.pdbx_strand_id
1 'polypeptide(L)'
;MNSINKTLRIAGNAATVLYALTIILQLLLASGILPITMAWGGREPVLTTNLRIASLASAALLLFFIYIIRRRAGLVSDAPITLIFKVLSWLITAFSALNFLGILASLSSGEKILFGPISFLLLVACILVSLSKSEPQSTASL
;
A
#
# COMPACT_ATOMS: atom_id res chain seq x y z
N MET A 1 13.76 20.93 10.66
CA MET A 1 13.12 19.86 9.85
C MET A 1 12.08 20.54 8.96
N ASN A 2 12.30 20.54 7.64
CA ASN A 2 11.42 21.21 6.69
C ASN A 2 10.01 20.58 6.71
N SER A 3 8.97 21.40 6.50
CA SER A 3 7.56 20.94 6.47
C SER A 3 7.33 19.79 5.47
N ILE A 4 8.02 19.79 4.33
CA ILE A 4 7.99 18.74 3.30
C ILE A 4 8.44 17.40 3.87
N ASN A 5 9.53 17.35 4.64
CA ASN A 5 10.01 16.12 5.27
C ASN A 5 9.02 15.58 6.31
N LYS A 6 8.33 16.47 7.02
CA LYS A 6 7.29 16.06 7.99
C LYS A 6 6.10 15.41 7.29
N THR A 7 5.58 16.03 6.24
CA THR A 7 4.46 15.49 5.44
C THR A 7 4.81 14.14 4.83
N LEU A 8 6.01 14.01 4.27
CA LEU A 8 6.50 12.78 3.68
C LEU A 8 6.57 11.63 4.71
N ARG A 9 7.09 11.90 5.90
CA ARG A 9 7.16 10.91 6.98
C ARG A 9 5.77 10.51 7.50
N ILE A 10 4.84 11.46 7.60
CA ILE A 10 3.44 11.19 7.97
C ILE A 10 2.80 10.31 6.90
N ALA A 11 2.92 10.64 5.62
CA ALA A 11 2.37 9.84 4.53
C ALA A 11 2.96 8.42 4.49
N GLY A 12 4.28 8.28 4.67
CA GLY A 12 4.94 6.98 4.73
C GLY A 12 4.49 6.13 5.93
N ASN A 13 4.30 6.73 7.10
CA ASN A 13 3.76 6.03 8.27
C ASN A 13 2.29 5.67 8.08
N ALA A 14 1.47 6.57 7.55
CA ALA A 14 0.07 6.29 7.24
C ALA A 14 -0.07 5.13 6.25
N ALA A 15 0.70 5.14 5.16
CA ALA A 15 0.73 4.03 4.21
C ALA A 15 1.16 2.72 4.88
N THR A 16 2.16 2.75 5.77
CA THR A 16 2.60 1.56 6.52
C THR A 16 1.47 0.96 7.35
N VAL A 17 0.75 1.79 8.11
CA VAL A 17 -0.38 1.35 8.95
C VAL A 17 -1.51 0.78 8.09
N LEU A 18 -1.86 1.45 7.00
CA LEU A 18 -2.92 1.02 6.09
C LEU A 18 -2.57 -0.29 5.36
N TYR A 19 -1.32 -0.45 4.91
CA TYR A 19 -0.86 -1.71 4.33
C TYR A 19 -0.84 -2.84 5.38
N ALA A 20 -0.39 -2.57 6.60
CA ALA A 20 -0.43 -3.56 7.68
C ALA A 20 -1.85 -4.01 7.98
N LEU A 21 -2.81 -3.09 8.02
CA LEU A 21 -4.23 -3.40 8.17
C LEU A 21 -4.72 -4.28 7.00
N THR A 22 -4.36 -3.93 5.77
CA THR A 22 -4.71 -4.73 4.58
C THR A 22 -4.10 -6.13 4.64
N ILE A 23 -2.85 -6.27 5.12
CA ILE A 23 -2.22 -7.59 5.33
C ILE A 23 -3.03 -8.41 6.32
N ILE A 24 -3.44 -7.84 7.45
CA ILE A 24 -4.29 -8.53 8.43
C ILE A 24 -5.59 -9.00 7.77
N LEU A 25 -6.25 -8.15 6.98
CA LEU A 25 -7.46 -8.54 6.27
C LEU A 25 -7.22 -9.66 5.25
N GLN A 26 -6.08 -9.65 4.54
CA GLN A 26 -5.70 -10.74 3.63
C GLN A 26 -5.47 -12.07 4.37
N LEU A 27 -4.87 -12.03 5.55
CA LEU A 27 -4.69 -13.22 6.38
C LEU A 27 -6.03 -13.75 6.92
N LEU A 28 -6.95 -12.86 7.29
CA LEU A 28 -8.32 -13.24 7.71
C LEU A 28 -9.12 -13.85 6.55
N LEU A 29 -8.95 -13.34 5.33
CA LEU A 29 -9.54 -13.94 4.12
C LEU A 29 -8.94 -15.32 3.84
N ALA A 30 -7.62 -15.46 3.91
CA ALA A 30 -6.94 -16.73 3.68
C ALA A 30 -7.30 -17.80 4.71
N SER A 31 -7.53 -17.41 5.97
CA SER A 31 -7.98 -18.33 7.03
C SER A 31 -9.46 -18.73 6.92
N GLY A 32 -10.26 -17.95 6.19
CA GLY A 32 -11.70 -18.12 6.08
C GLY A 32 -12.50 -17.49 7.22
N ILE A 33 -11.86 -16.74 8.13
CA ILE A 33 -12.54 -15.97 9.19
C ILE A 33 -13.37 -14.86 8.57
N LEU A 34 -12.80 -14.16 7.58
CA LEU A 34 -13.52 -13.15 6.80
C LEU A 34 -14.12 -13.84 5.56
N PRO A 35 -15.41 -13.61 5.26
CA PRO A 35 -16.05 -14.21 4.08
C PRO A 35 -15.37 -13.76 2.78
N ILE A 36 -15.06 -14.71 1.89
CA ILE A 36 -14.38 -14.40 0.62
C ILE A 36 -15.22 -13.49 -0.29
N THR A 37 -16.53 -13.47 -0.12
CA THR A 37 -17.45 -12.56 -0.81
C THR A 37 -17.20 -11.08 -0.50
N MET A 38 -16.43 -10.78 0.54
CA MET A 38 -16.01 -9.41 0.90
C MET A 38 -14.72 -8.98 0.19
N ALA A 39 -14.21 -9.78 -0.75
CA ALA A 39 -13.00 -9.48 -1.50
C ALA A 39 -13.08 -10.05 -2.92
N TRP A 40 -12.05 -9.78 -3.73
CA TRP A 40 -11.90 -10.35 -5.08
C TRP A 40 -13.08 -10.07 -6.01
N GLY A 41 -13.70 -8.91 -5.86
CA GLY A 41 -14.84 -8.48 -6.67
C GLY A 41 -16.19 -9.05 -6.21
N GLY A 42 -16.21 -9.83 -5.12
CA GLY A 42 -17.43 -10.41 -4.55
C GLY A 42 -18.10 -11.47 -5.43
N ARG A 43 -17.37 -12.03 -6.39
CA ARG A 43 -17.92 -12.99 -7.38
C ARG A 43 -17.87 -14.45 -6.90
N GLU A 44 -16.94 -14.75 -6.02
CA GLU A 44 -16.70 -16.12 -5.56
C GLU A 44 -17.47 -16.39 -4.27
N PRO A 45 -18.39 -17.39 -4.27
CA PRO A 45 -19.18 -17.68 -3.09
C PRO A 45 -18.43 -18.52 -2.04
N VAL A 46 -17.36 -19.23 -2.46
CA VAL A 46 -16.62 -20.18 -1.62
C VAL A 46 -15.11 -19.91 -1.68
N LEU A 47 -14.47 -20.01 -0.52
CA LEU A 47 -13.02 -19.89 -0.40
C LEU A 47 -12.33 -21.14 -0.98
N THR A 48 -11.75 -21.01 -2.16
CA THR A 48 -10.95 -22.05 -2.81
C THR A 48 -9.48 -22.01 -2.36
N THR A 49 -8.74 -23.10 -2.61
CA THR A 49 -7.28 -23.13 -2.37
C THR A 49 -6.54 -22.05 -3.15
N ASN A 50 -6.95 -21.78 -4.38
CA ASN A 50 -6.34 -20.74 -5.21
C ASN A 50 -6.54 -19.33 -4.59
N LEU A 51 -7.72 -19.04 -4.05
CA LEU A 51 -8.00 -17.78 -3.39
C LEU A 51 -7.24 -17.62 -2.07
N ARG A 52 -7.02 -18.73 -1.33
CA ARG A 52 -6.14 -18.73 -0.15
C ARG A 52 -4.71 -18.37 -0.53
N ILE A 53 -4.16 -19.03 -1.55
CA ILE A 53 -2.81 -18.76 -2.05
C ILE A 53 -2.71 -17.32 -2.56
N ALA A 54 -3.70 -16.84 -3.30
CA ALA A 54 -3.72 -15.46 -3.80
C ALA A 54 -3.73 -14.43 -2.65
N SER A 55 -4.51 -14.67 -1.59
CA SER A 55 -4.52 -13.78 -0.41
C SER A 55 -3.19 -13.80 0.34
N LEU A 56 -2.54 -14.96 0.49
CA LEU A 56 -1.22 -15.06 1.11
C LEU A 56 -0.14 -14.39 0.25
N ALA A 57 -0.18 -14.59 -1.06
CA ALA A 57 0.73 -13.91 -2.00
C ALA A 57 0.54 -12.39 -1.98
N SER A 58 -0.71 -11.92 -1.89
CA SER A 58 -1.03 -10.51 -1.71
C SER A 58 -0.44 -9.95 -0.42
N ALA A 59 -0.57 -10.67 0.70
CA ALA A 59 0.02 -10.25 1.97
C ALA A 59 1.55 -10.11 1.86
N ALA A 60 2.23 -11.06 1.22
CA ALA A 60 3.68 -11.00 0.99
C ALA A 60 4.07 -9.81 0.10
N LEU A 61 3.31 -9.55 -0.97
CA LEU A 61 3.52 -8.42 -1.85
C LEU A 61 3.36 -7.08 -1.11
N LEU A 62 2.36 -6.97 -0.24
CA LEU A 62 2.12 -5.77 0.56
C LEU A 62 3.24 -5.51 1.57
N LEU A 63 3.88 -6.54 2.13
CA LEU A 63 5.10 -6.37 2.94
C LEU A 63 6.23 -5.74 2.13
N PHE A 64 6.42 -6.18 0.89
CA PHE A 64 7.39 -5.57 -0.02
C PHE A 64 7.04 -4.11 -0.31
N PHE A 65 5.77 -3.77 -0.51
CA PHE A 65 5.31 -2.39 -0.71
C PHE A 65 5.61 -1.51 0.51
N ILE A 66 5.38 -2.01 1.72
CA ILE A 66 5.76 -1.31 2.96
C ILE A 66 7.24 -0.96 2.94
N TYR A 67 8.10 -1.91 2.62
CA TYR A 67 9.55 -1.68 2.57
C TYR A 67 9.91 -0.56 1.58
N ILE A 68 9.40 -0.61 0.34
CA ILE A 68 9.69 0.38 -0.69
C ILE A 68 9.18 1.77 -0.30
N ILE A 69 7.93 1.87 0.18
CA ILE A 69 7.33 3.15 0.59
C ILE A 69 8.07 3.75 1.79
N ARG A 70 8.42 2.96 2.79
CA ARG A 70 9.19 3.42 3.96
C ARG A 70 10.60 3.86 3.56
N ARG A 71 11.24 3.11 2.67
CA ARG A 71 12.56 3.49 2.12
C ARG A 71 12.47 4.80 1.35
N ARG A 72 11.44 4.97 0.53
CA ARG A 72 11.19 6.20 -0.25
C ARG A 72 10.86 7.40 0.64
N ALA A 73 10.17 7.18 1.75
CA ALA A 73 9.83 8.22 2.74
C ALA A 73 10.98 8.57 3.70
N GLY A 74 12.17 7.97 3.58
CA GLY A 74 13.30 8.20 4.48
C GLY A 74 13.07 7.68 5.89
N LEU A 75 12.28 6.61 6.05
CA LEU A 75 11.94 6.01 7.34
C LEU A 75 12.81 4.80 7.70
N VAL A 76 13.57 4.27 6.72
CA VAL A 76 14.40 3.06 6.90
C VAL A 76 15.89 3.39 6.84
N SER A 77 16.30 4.35 6.01
CA SER A 77 17.70 4.70 5.83
C SER A 77 17.85 6.11 5.28
N ASP A 78 18.90 6.80 5.68
CA ASP A 78 19.27 8.14 5.21
C ASP A 78 20.09 8.10 3.91
N ALA A 79 20.41 6.92 3.39
CA ALA A 79 21.12 6.79 2.13
C ALA A 79 20.32 7.37 0.96
N PRO A 80 20.99 7.92 -0.08
CA PRO A 80 20.33 8.53 -1.22
C PRO A 80 19.32 7.60 -1.88
N ILE A 81 18.20 8.17 -2.32
CA ILE A 81 17.15 7.43 -3.02
C ILE A 81 17.58 7.19 -4.46
N THR A 82 17.81 5.95 -4.81
CA THR A 82 18.17 5.53 -6.17
C THR A 82 16.96 5.59 -7.11
N LEU A 83 17.22 5.63 -8.43
CA LEU A 83 16.19 5.63 -9.45
C LEU A 83 15.21 4.46 -9.30
N ILE A 84 15.73 3.28 -8.91
CA ILE A 84 14.89 2.09 -8.74
C ILE A 84 13.80 2.28 -7.68
N PHE A 85 14.10 2.91 -6.54
CA PHE A 85 13.08 3.19 -5.52
C PHE A 85 12.06 4.24 -5.98
N LYS A 86 12.46 5.19 -6.83
CA LYS A 86 11.54 6.14 -7.45
C LYS A 86 10.58 5.42 -8.39
N VAL A 87 11.10 4.58 -9.29
CA VAL A 87 10.28 3.80 -10.22
C VAL A 87 9.35 2.86 -9.47
N LEU A 88 9.86 2.10 -8.51
CA LEU A 88 9.05 1.17 -7.71
C LEU A 88 7.94 1.89 -6.93
N SER A 89 8.19 3.07 -6.36
CA SER A 89 7.14 3.82 -5.67
C SER A 89 6.03 4.27 -6.61
N TRP A 90 6.34 4.65 -7.85
CA TRP A 90 5.34 4.97 -8.87
C TRP A 90 4.56 3.75 -9.36
N LEU A 91 5.22 2.59 -9.50
CA LEU A 91 4.55 1.33 -9.82
C LEU A 91 3.57 0.92 -8.71
N ILE A 92 3.97 1.07 -7.44
CA ILE A 92 3.10 0.83 -6.28
C ILE A 92 1.91 1.80 -6.28
N THR A 93 2.14 3.06 -6.61
CA THR A 93 1.08 4.06 -6.73
C THR A 93 0.08 3.70 -7.84
N ALA A 94 0.58 3.30 -9.02
CA ALA A 94 -0.26 2.84 -10.12
C ALA A 94 -1.06 1.57 -9.75
N PHE A 95 -0.42 0.62 -9.08
CA PHE A 95 -1.10 -0.57 -8.55
C PHE A 95 -2.20 -0.19 -7.55
N SER A 96 -1.92 0.75 -6.63
CA SER A 96 -2.90 1.23 -5.64
C SER A 96 -4.09 1.92 -6.31
N ALA A 97 -3.86 2.67 -7.40
CA ALA A 97 -4.93 3.28 -8.18
C ALA A 97 -5.80 2.22 -8.86
N LEU A 98 -5.20 1.22 -9.52
CA LEU A 98 -5.92 0.11 -10.14
C LEU A 98 -6.71 -0.70 -9.11
N ASN A 99 -6.12 -0.97 -7.95
CA ASN A 99 -6.79 -1.66 -6.85
C ASN A 99 -8.02 -0.86 -6.35
N PHE A 100 -7.89 0.43 -6.15
CA PHE A 100 -9.00 1.30 -5.74
C PHE A 100 -10.13 1.28 -6.79
N LEU A 101 -9.81 1.42 -8.07
CA LEU A 101 -10.79 1.33 -9.16
C LEU A 101 -11.46 -0.05 -9.20
N GLY A 102 -10.71 -1.12 -8.99
CA GLY A 102 -11.23 -2.49 -8.91
C GLY A 102 -12.25 -2.65 -7.76
N ILE A 103 -11.96 -2.07 -6.58
CA ILE A 103 -12.87 -2.09 -5.44
C ILE A 103 -14.15 -1.30 -5.75
N LEU A 104 -14.05 -0.14 -6.40
CA LEU A 104 -15.24 0.63 -6.81
C LEU A 104 -16.10 -0.14 -7.81
N ALA A 105 -15.49 -0.93 -8.69
CA ALA A 105 -16.17 -1.77 -9.67
C ALA A 105 -16.66 -3.12 -9.09
N SER A 106 -16.32 -3.46 -7.85
CA SER A 106 -16.73 -4.70 -7.19
C SER A 106 -18.25 -4.83 -7.11
N LEU A 107 -18.75 -6.05 -7.18
CA LEU A 107 -20.16 -6.37 -6.93
C LEU A 107 -20.49 -6.43 -5.44
N SER A 108 -19.49 -6.57 -4.57
CA SER A 108 -19.65 -6.67 -3.13
C SER A 108 -19.72 -5.30 -2.47
N SER A 109 -20.86 -4.99 -1.85
CA SER A 109 -21.00 -3.81 -0.99
C SER A 109 -20.08 -3.90 0.24
N GLY A 110 -19.86 -5.11 0.78
CA GLY A 110 -18.93 -5.34 1.89
C GLY A 110 -17.49 -5.00 1.53
N GLU A 111 -17.04 -5.38 0.33
CA GLU A 111 -15.72 -5.02 -0.18
C GLU A 111 -15.55 -3.50 -0.31
N LYS A 112 -16.54 -2.83 -0.88
CA LYS A 112 -16.52 -1.36 -1.04
C LYS A 112 -16.47 -0.63 0.29
N ILE A 113 -17.23 -1.07 1.27
CA ILE A 113 -17.29 -0.44 2.60
C ILE A 113 -16.01 -0.71 3.39
N LEU A 114 -15.48 -1.93 3.34
CA LEU A 114 -14.30 -2.33 4.12
C LEU A 114 -13.00 -1.84 3.50
N PHE A 115 -12.79 -2.14 2.20
CA PHE A 115 -11.53 -1.84 1.52
C PHE A 115 -11.53 -0.50 0.79
N GLY A 116 -12.69 0.07 0.45
CA GLY A 116 -12.79 1.33 -0.28
C GLY A 116 -12.08 2.48 0.42
N PRO A 117 -12.42 2.83 1.67
CA PRO A 117 -11.75 3.91 2.39
C PRO A 117 -10.26 3.66 2.59
N ILE A 118 -9.87 2.41 2.90
CA ILE A 118 -8.47 2.01 3.11
C ILE A 118 -7.67 2.22 1.82
N SER A 119 -8.18 1.73 0.69
CA SER A 119 -7.49 1.83 -0.61
C SER A 119 -7.43 3.27 -1.14
N PHE A 120 -8.44 4.08 -0.87
CA PHE A 120 -8.42 5.52 -1.18
C PHE A 120 -7.32 6.24 -0.42
N LEU A 121 -7.26 6.06 0.90
CA LEU A 121 -6.24 6.68 1.75
C LEU A 121 -4.84 6.17 1.41
N LEU A 122 -4.69 4.88 1.08
CA LEU A 122 -3.45 4.30 0.58
C LEU A 122 -2.99 4.97 -0.71
N LEU A 123 -3.90 5.15 -1.67
CA LEU A 123 -3.59 5.82 -2.92
C LEU A 123 -3.08 7.25 -2.68
N VAL A 124 -3.76 8.02 -1.84
CA VAL A 124 -3.35 9.38 -1.48
C VAL A 124 -1.96 9.38 -0.84
N ALA A 125 -1.72 8.49 0.13
CA ALA A 125 -0.43 8.38 0.81
C ALA A 125 0.70 7.99 -0.16
N CYS A 126 0.46 7.03 -1.06
CA CYS A 126 1.42 6.61 -2.08
C CYS A 126 1.75 7.74 -3.08
N ILE A 127 0.74 8.51 -3.51
CA ILE A 127 0.96 9.69 -4.36
C ILE A 127 1.87 10.71 -3.66
N LEU A 128 1.58 11.05 -2.40
CA LEU A 128 2.38 12.00 -1.63
C LEU A 128 3.84 11.54 -1.48
N VAL A 129 4.05 10.25 -1.21
CA VAL A 129 5.40 9.67 -1.10
C VAL A 129 6.11 9.67 -2.46
N SER A 130 5.43 9.34 -3.54
CA SER A 130 6.02 9.26 -4.88
C SER A 130 6.34 10.62 -5.49
N LEU A 131 5.52 11.63 -5.21
CA LEU A 131 5.74 13.02 -5.65
C LEU A 131 6.88 13.71 -4.89
N SER A 132 7.28 13.22 -3.73
CA SER A 132 8.32 13.88 -2.93
C SER A 132 9.63 13.97 -3.71
N LYS A 133 10.17 15.20 -3.79
CA LYS A 133 11.52 15.41 -4.30
C LYS A 133 12.52 14.85 -3.27
N SER A 134 13.40 13.97 -3.70
CA SER A 134 14.60 13.62 -2.93
C SER A 134 15.51 14.83 -3.00
N GLU A 135 15.45 15.74 -2.02
CA GLU A 135 16.50 16.75 -1.90
C GLU A 135 17.80 16.00 -1.56
N PRO A 136 18.91 16.26 -2.30
CA PRO A 136 20.21 15.88 -1.80
C PRO A 136 20.36 16.56 -0.44
N GLN A 137 20.69 15.81 0.59
CA GLN A 137 21.16 16.43 1.82
C GLN A 137 22.33 17.33 1.42
N SER A 138 22.14 18.63 1.51
CA SER A 138 23.22 19.58 1.44
C SER A 138 24.23 19.11 2.47
N THR A 139 25.36 18.60 2.03
CA THR A 139 26.55 18.52 2.83
C THR A 139 26.80 19.95 3.28
N ALA A 140 26.33 20.29 4.50
CA ALA A 140 26.84 21.42 5.21
C ALA A 140 28.33 21.15 5.39
N SER A 141 29.10 21.59 4.42
CA SER A 141 30.55 21.70 4.54
C SER A 141 30.84 22.67 5.67
N LEU A 142 31.54 22.20 6.64
CA LEU A 142 32.57 22.81 7.45
C LEU A 142 32.60 24.35 7.44
#